data_2f0bdca7b7458574417b8c1934a4f46b
#
_entry.id   2f0bdca7b7458574417b8c1934a4f46b
#
_cell.length_a   1.000
_cell.length_b   1.000
_cell.length_c   1.000
_cell.angle_alpha   90.00
_cell.angle_beta   90.00
_cell.angle_gamma   90.00
#
_symmetry.space_group_name_H-M   'P 1'
#
loop_
_entity.id
_entity.type
_entity.pdbx_description
1 polymer ?
#
loop_
_entity_poly.entity_id
_entity_poly.type
_entity_poly.pdbx_seq_one_letter_code
_entity_poly.pdbx_strand_id
1 'polypeptide(L)'
;MIVYPLCDRTVTLYRKTGEQVERQVLEGCFYRYEDAVTEEQFLRKFVLIHPGAEEIRPGDRVYDGIGPEQVVWAEFLPITQPGLSEAAYAAPWCWEGKIVHWEAGRK
;
A
#
# COMPACT_ATOMS: atom_id res chain seq x y z
N MET A 1 -23.92 7.43 -3.07
CA MET A 1 -22.91 6.37 -3.23
C MET A 1 -21.68 6.95 -3.90
N ILE A 2 -20.49 6.68 -3.35
CA ILE A 2 -19.24 7.08 -3.97
C ILE A 2 -18.78 5.97 -4.90
N VAL A 3 -18.42 6.35 -6.12
CA VAL A 3 -17.97 5.41 -7.15
C VAL A 3 -16.46 5.57 -7.40
N TYR A 4 -15.76 4.46 -7.48
CA TYR A 4 -14.31 4.44 -7.72
C TYR A 4 -14.02 3.70 -9.02
N PRO A 5 -14.14 4.37 -10.20
CA PRO A 5 -14.15 3.68 -11.48
C PRO A 5 -12.81 3.05 -11.90
N LEU A 6 -11.70 3.45 -11.31
CA LEU A 6 -10.38 2.88 -11.63
C LEU A 6 -9.85 1.98 -10.51
N CYS A 7 -10.71 1.62 -9.55
CA CYS A 7 -10.32 0.77 -8.42
C CYS A 7 -10.62 -0.69 -8.72
N ASP A 8 -9.79 -1.30 -9.55
CA ASP A 8 -9.95 -2.68 -10.01
C ASP A 8 -8.74 -3.57 -9.68
N ARG A 9 -7.80 -3.06 -8.89
CA ARG A 9 -6.58 -3.77 -8.54
C ARG A 9 -6.72 -4.50 -7.21
N THR A 10 -6.11 -5.67 -7.14
CA THR A 10 -5.91 -6.39 -5.88
C THR A 10 -4.49 -6.15 -5.42
N VAL A 11 -4.33 -5.79 -4.16
CA VAL A 11 -3.02 -5.58 -3.54
C VAL A 11 -2.96 -6.33 -2.22
N THR A 12 -1.76 -6.58 -1.73
CA THR A 12 -1.55 -7.18 -0.41
C THR A 12 -0.87 -6.17 0.49
N LEU A 13 -1.47 -5.92 1.64
CA LEU A 13 -0.95 -4.98 2.63
C LEU A 13 -0.20 -5.76 3.71
N TYR A 14 1.01 -5.32 4.01
CA TYR A 14 1.85 -5.91 5.05
C TYR A 14 2.17 -4.85 6.10
N ARG A 15 2.03 -5.24 7.34
CA ARG A 15 2.34 -4.36 8.48
C ARG A 15 3.11 -5.14 9.52
N LYS A 16 4.22 -4.58 9.97
CA LYS A 16 4.94 -5.15 11.09
C LYS A 16 4.39 -4.58 12.40
N THR A 17 3.96 -5.47 13.28
CA THR A 17 3.47 -5.11 14.62
C THR A 17 4.29 -5.91 15.63
N GLY A 18 5.21 -5.22 16.35
CA GLY A 18 6.17 -5.89 17.20
C GLY A 18 7.09 -6.81 16.38
N GLU A 19 7.07 -8.12 16.66
CA GLU A 19 7.86 -9.10 15.93
C GLU A 19 7.04 -9.86 14.88
N GLN A 20 5.76 -9.53 14.76
CA GLN A 20 4.87 -10.20 13.81
C GLN A 20 4.62 -9.34 12.59
N VAL A 21 4.41 -10.00 11.46
CA VAL A 21 3.99 -9.33 10.22
C VAL A 21 2.53 -9.71 9.95
N GLU A 22 1.68 -8.71 9.92
CA GLU A 22 0.29 -8.86 9.53
C GLU A 22 0.17 -8.75 8.03
N ARG A 23 -0.70 -9.55 7.44
CA ARG A 23 -0.93 -9.58 5.99
C ARG A 23 -2.42 -9.53 5.71
N GLN A 24 -2.81 -8.66 4.79
CA GLN A 24 -4.19 -8.53 4.37
C GLN A 24 -4.28 -8.32 2.86
N VAL A 25 -5.11 -9.09 2.19
CA VAL A 25 -5.39 -8.89 0.76
C VAL A 25 -6.53 -7.89 0.64
N LEU A 26 -6.31 -6.82 -0.13
CA LEU A 26 -7.28 -5.76 -0.37
C LEU A 26 -7.69 -5.80 -1.83
N GLU A 27 -8.98 -5.99 -2.08
CA GLU A 27 -9.54 -5.99 -3.42
C GLU A 27 -10.16 -4.63 -3.75
N GLY A 28 -10.30 -4.35 -5.05
CA GLY A 28 -10.97 -3.13 -5.49
C GLY A 28 -10.20 -1.86 -5.20
N CYS A 29 -8.89 -1.89 -5.32
CA CYS A 29 -8.02 -0.74 -5.06
C CYS A 29 -7.58 -0.07 -6.36
N PHE A 30 -7.22 1.21 -6.24
CA PHE A 30 -6.37 1.88 -7.22
C PHE A 30 -4.93 1.80 -6.72
N TYR A 31 -4.02 1.30 -7.56
CA TYR A 31 -2.61 1.20 -7.19
C TYR A 31 -1.75 1.51 -8.41
N ARG A 32 -0.90 2.50 -8.27
CA ARG A 32 0.02 2.93 -9.33
C ARG A 32 1.36 3.24 -8.71
N TYR A 33 2.43 2.76 -9.32
CA TYR A 33 3.77 3.03 -8.83
C TYR A 33 4.73 3.33 -9.97
N GLU A 34 5.81 4.05 -9.63
CA GLU A 34 6.85 4.46 -10.56
C GLU A 34 8.19 4.44 -9.84
N ASP A 35 9.20 3.84 -10.47
CA ASP A 35 10.53 3.78 -9.91
C ASP A 35 11.32 5.04 -10.27
N ALA A 36 11.96 5.64 -9.28
CA ALA A 36 12.90 6.73 -9.44
C ALA A 36 14.25 6.27 -8.92
N VAL A 37 15.23 6.16 -9.81
CA VAL A 37 16.57 5.70 -9.47
C VAL A 37 17.55 6.85 -9.65
N THR A 38 18.29 7.16 -8.59
CA THR A 38 19.44 8.07 -8.65
C THR A 38 20.70 7.27 -8.35
N GLU A 39 21.88 7.87 -8.55
CA GLU A 39 23.16 7.20 -8.28
C GLU A 39 23.29 6.74 -6.83
N GLU A 40 22.58 7.39 -5.91
CA GLU A 40 22.72 7.15 -4.47
C GLU A 40 21.49 6.49 -3.85
N GLN A 41 20.35 6.46 -4.56
CA GLN A 41 19.10 6.07 -3.91
C GLN A 41 18.10 5.45 -4.89
N PHE A 42 17.46 4.37 -4.45
CA PHE A 42 16.27 3.81 -5.09
C PHE A 42 15.04 4.31 -4.34
N LEU A 43 14.05 4.80 -5.08
CA LEU A 43 12.78 5.21 -4.53
C LEU A 43 11.65 4.71 -5.42
N ARG A 44 10.65 4.05 -4.83
CA ARG A 44 9.41 3.74 -5.55
C ARG A 44 8.32 4.66 -5.06
N LYS A 45 7.92 5.58 -5.93
CA LYS A 45 6.78 6.45 -5.68
C LYS A 45 5.50 5.69 -5.99
N PHE A 46 4.46 5.90 -5.20
CA PHE A 46 3.21 5.22 -5.46
C PHE A 46 2.02 5.98 -4.88
N VAL A 47 0.85 5.64 -5.38
CA VAL A 47 -0.44 6.05 -4.82
C VAL A 47 -1.31 4.81 -4.70
N LEU A 48 -1.89 4.61 -3.53
CA LEU A 48 -2.87 3.58 -3.25
C LEU A 48 -4.15 4.24 -2.78
N ILE A 49 -5.27 3.88 -3.38
CA ILE A 49 -6.60 4.23 -2.88
C ILE A 49 -7.32 2.94 -2.57
N HIS A 50 -7.70 2.76 -1.32
CA HIS A 50 -8.45 1.59 -0.85
C HIS A 50 -9.84 2.04 -0.42
N PRO A 51 -10.89 1.77 -1.24
CA PRO A 51 -12.27 2.05 -0.84
C PRO A 51 -12.69 1.11 0.28
N GLY A 52 -12.73 1.63 1.50
CA GLY A 52 -13.04 0.85 2.69
C GLY A 52 -12.59 1.57 3.94
N ALA A 53 -12.86 0.97 5.08
CA ALA A 53 -12.54 1.53 6.38
C ALA A 53 -11.29 0.93 7.02
N GLU A 54 -10.65 -0.04 6.39
CA GLU A 54 -9.45 -0.67 6.90
C GLU A 54 -8.29 0.33 6.90
N GLU A 55 -7.73 0.57 8.08
CA GLU A 55 -6.68 1.55 8.28
C GLU A 55 -5.39 1.18 7.55
N ILE A 56 -4.78 2.18 6.92
CA ILE A 56 -3.43 2.07 6.36
C ILE A 56 -2.55 3.05 7.14
N ARG A 57 -1.33 2.65 7.45
CA ARG A 57 -0.39 3.45 8.24
C ARG A 57 0.91 3.70 7.50
N PRO A 58 1.60 4.83 7.78
CA PRO A 58 2.97 5.01 7.30
C PRO A 58 3.85 3.84 7.75
N GLY A 59 4.71 3.37 6.85
CA GLY A 59 5.53 2.18 7.09
C GLY A 59 4.91 0.87 6.62
N ASP A 60 3.61 0.85 6.36
CA ASP A 60 2.97 -0.32 5.75
C ASP A 60 3.55 -0.54 4.35
N ARG A 61 3.64 -1.80 3.95
CA ARG A 61 4.12 -2.16 2.62
C ARG A 61 2.99 -2.74 1.80
N VAL A 62 2.97 -2.38 0.52
CA VAL A 62 1.91 -2.75 -0.41
C VAL A 62 2.53 -3.51 -1.57
N TYR A 63 2.03 -4.70 -1.84
CA TYR A 63 2.48 -5.57 -2.91
C TYR A 63 1.42 -5.62 -4.02
N ASP A 64 1.85 -5.50 -5.27
CA ASP A 64 0.96 -5.56 -6.44
C ASP A 64 0.49 -7.00 -6.64
N GLY A 65 -0.81 -7.23 -6.47
CA GLY A 65 -1.40 -8.56 -6.54
C GLY A 65 -1.42 -9.27 -5.19
N ILE A 66 -1.52 -10.59 -5.23
CA ILE A 66 -1.52 -11.43 -4.03
C ILE A 66 -0.09 -11.82 -3.72
N GLY A 67 0.44 -11.27 -2.63
CA GLY A 67 1.81 -11.49 -2.22
C GLY A 67 2.00 -12.73 -1.35
N PRO A 68 3.26 -13.07 -1.04
CA PRO A 68 3.58 -14.26 -0.24
C PRO A 68 2.94 -14.20 1.15
N GLU A 69 2.56 -15.36 1.67
CA GLU A 69 1.92 -15.45 2.98
C GLU A 69 2.88 -15.17 4.13
N GLN A 70 4.16 -15.47 3.93
CA GLN A 70 5.19 -15.24 4.93
C GLN A 70 6.35 -14.47 4.31
N VAL A 71 6.80 -13.44 5.00
CA VAL A 71 7.91 -12.61 4.56
C VAL A 71 8.88 -12.37 5.71
N VAL A 72 10.16 -12.21 5.37
CA VAL A 72 11.16 -11.71 6.29
C VAL A 72 11.21 -10.20 6.13
N TRP A 73 10.76 -9.47 7.13
CA TRP A 73 10.53 -8.03 7.01
C TRP A 73 11.76 -7.24 6.56
N ALA A 74 12.93 -7.60 7.11
CA ALA A 74 14.18 -6.91 6.77
C ALA A 74 14.62 -7.13 5.32
N GLU A 75 14.15 -8.19 4.67
CA GLU A 75 14.48 -8.54 3.29
C GLU A 75 13.37 -8.21 2.30
N PHE A 76 12.16 -7.96 2.80
CA PHE A 76 11.00 -7.67 1.99
C PHE A 76 10.93 -6.17 1.70
N LEU A 77 11.79 -5.71 0.79
CA LEU A 77 12.02 -4.29 0.51
C LEU A 77 11.67 -3.95 -0.94
N PRO A 78 11.19 -2.72 -1.21
CA PRO A 78 10.88 -2.30 -2.59
C PRO A 78 12.04 -2.49 -3.57
N ILE A 79 13.27 -2.27 -3.13
CA ILE A 79 14.44 -2.42 -3.99
C ILE A 79 14.68 -3.88 -4.43
N THR A 80 14.26 -4.85 -3.62
CA THR A 80 14.46 -6.28 -3.91
C THR A 80 13.22 -6.97 -4.46
N GLN A 81 12.05 -6.36 -4.28
CA GLN A 81 10.78 -6.97 -4.67
C GLN A 81 10.04 -6.09 -5.69
N PRO A 82 9.94 -6.53 -6.95
CA PRO A 82 9.14 -5.81 -7.93
C PRO A 82 7.68 -5.70 -7.48
N GLY A 83 7.09 -4.54 -7.66
CA GLY A 83 5.69 -4.31 -7.28
C GLY A 83 5.44 -4.02 -5.81
N LEU A 84 6.48 -4.03 -4.97
CA LEU A 84 6.36 -3.71 -3.55
C LEU A 84 6.69 -2.24 -3.31
N SER A 85 5.83 -1.55 -2.55
CA SER A 85 6.02 -0.16 -2.18
C SER A 85 5.86 0.01 -0.67
N GLU A 86 6.50 1.04 -0.10
CA GLU A 86 6.38 1.34 1.32
C GLU A 86 5.75 2.72 1.51
N ALA A 87 4.69 2.79 2.31
CA ALA A 87 3.96 4.02 2.53
C ALA A 87 4.75 5.02 3.37
N ALA A 88 4.88 6.23 2.85
CA ALA A 88 5.42 7.37 3.59
C ALA A 88 4.32 8.19 4.24
N TYR A 89 3.12 8.15 3.68
CA TYR A 89 1.94 8.77 4.27
C TYR A 89 0.72 7.87 4.10
N ALA A 90 -0.26 8.08 4.97
CA ALA A 90 -1.57 7.46 4.86
C ALA A 90 -2.60 8.37 5.52
N ALA A 91 -3.75 8.51 4.90
CA ALA A 91 -4.81 9.36 5.41
C ALA A 91 -6.18 8.80 5.04
N PRO A 92 -7.15 8.89 5.96
CA PRO A 92 -8.53 8.55 5.61
C PRO A 92 -9.22 9.73 4.92
N TRP A 93 -10.10 9.42 3.99
CA TRP A 93 -11.03 10.37 3.39
C TRP A 93 -12.42 10.13 3.95
N CYS A 94 -13.04 11.19 4.45
CA CYS A 94 -14.34 11.09 5.11
C CYS A 94 -15.43 11.79 4.30
N TRP A 95 -16.61 11.18 4.33
CA TRP A 95 -17.83 11.75 3.75
C TRP A 95 -18.96 11.53 4.74
N GLU A 96 -19.65 12.61 5.10
CA GLU A 96 -20.75 12.58 6.07
C GLU A 96 -20.39 11.88 7.39
N GLY A 97 -19.16 12.17 7.90
CA GLY A 97 -18.68 11.61 9.17
C GLY A 97 -18.20 10.17 9.12
N LYS A 98 -18.11 9.57 7.93
CA LYS A 98 -17.65 8.19 7.77
C LYS A 98 -16.44 8.12 6.87
N ILE A 99 -15.53 7.19 7.16
CA ILE A 99 -14.41 6.92 6.28
C ILE A 99 -14.92 6.20 5.04
N VAL A 100 -14.65 6.78 3.87
CA VAL A 100 -15.06 6.20 2.59
C VAL A 100 -13.91 5.54 1.84
N HIS A 101 -12.68 5.98 2.06
CA HIS A 101 -11.49 5.30 1.56
C HIS A 101 -10.25 5.76 2.33
N TRP A 102 -9.19 5.01 2.18
CA TRP A 102 -7.85 5.38 2.63
C TRP A 102 -6.97 5.66 1.42
N GLU A 103 -6.15 6.71 1.52
CA GLU A 103 -5.11 6.98 0.55
C GLU A 103 -3.76 6.80 1.22
N ALA A 104 -2.84 6.16 0.54
CA ALA A 104 -1.47 5.98 1.01
C ALA A 104 -0.52 6.14 -0.16
N GLY A 105 0.71 6.48 0.14
CA GLY A 105 1.67 6.64 -0.94
C GLY A 105 3.06 7.07 -0.48
N ARG A 106 3.87 7.35 -1.49
CA ARG A 106 5.20 7.93 -1.36
C ARG A 106 5.43 8.82 -2.58
N LYS A 107 5.64 10.07 -2.33
CA LYS A 107 5.86 11.08 -3.37
C LYS A 107 7.34 11.24 -3.71
#